data_9000c9c2d888a5d9e5fda10fc0d0d3b2
#
_entry.id   9000c9c2d888a5d9e5fda10fc0d0d3b2
#
_cell.length_a   1.000
_cell.length_b   1.000
_cell.length_c   1.000
_cell.angle_alpha   90.00
_cell.angle_beta   90.00
_cell.angle_gamma   90.00
#
_symmetry.space_group_name_H-M   'P 1'
#
loop_
_entity.id
_entity.type
_entity.pdbx_description
1 polymer ?
#
loop_
_entity_poly.entity_id
_entity_poly.type
_entity_poly.pdbx_seq_one_letter_code
_entity_poly.pdbx_strand_id
1 'polypeptide(L)'
;MKTKLIFPLAVVGFTMCLFAVSGCKTSVNSIENAQKSGQRQMISDQRVITDGSLKKKVSLVGVNQSMTPGGFLQVQIELLNTTHSLARFSYHFEWFDANGMQLNSLTPAEIPDQIQGGEDKFISSVAPTTICKDFRVKFIEN
;
A
#
# COMPACT_ATOMS: atom_id res chain seq x y z
N MET A 1 -0.72 90.67 20.45
CA MET A 1 -0.60 89.59 21.44
C MET A 1 -0.87 88.24 20.75
N LYS A 2 0.00 87.31 20.92
CA LYS A 2 0.19 86.19 20.01
C LYS A 2 -0.67 84.95 20.45
N THR A 3 -1.61 84.59 19.60
CA THR A 3 -2.42 83.42 19.79
C THR A 3 -1.78 82.25 19.10
N LYS A 4 -1.33 81.22 19.85
CA LYS A 4 -0.78 79.96 19.31
C LYS A 4 -1.89 79.04 19.03
N LEU A 5 -2.05 78.64 17.76
CA LEU A 5 -2.96 77.65 17.29
C LEU A 5 -2.29 76.29 17.47
N ILE A 6 -2.85 75.42 18.27
CA ILE A 6 -2.40 74.01 18.47
C ILE A 6 -3.32 73.14 17.66
N PHE A 7 -2.78 72.49 16.62
CA PHE A 7 -3.44 71.48 15.86
C PHE A 7 -3.30 70.14 16.57
N PRO A 8 -4.36 69.39 16.80
CA PRO A 8 -4.24 67.98 17.19
C PRO A 8 -4.08 67.13 15.96
N LEU A 9 -2.99 66.39 15.93
CA LEU A 9 -2.68 65.38 14.92
C LEU A 9 -3.59 64.15 15.15
N ALA A 10 -4.58 63.98 14.28
CA ALA A 10 -5.42 62.80 14.27
C ALA A 10 -4.63 61.61 13.69
N VAL A 11 -4.22 60.70 14.53
CA VAL A 11 -3.64 59.41 14.12
C VAL A 11 -4.79 58.51 13.68
N VAL A 12 -4.98 58.35 12.40
CA VAL A 12 -5.88 57.40 11.81
C VAL A 12 -5.18 56.03 11.86
N GLY A 13 -5.57 55.19 12.84
CA GLY A 13 -5.14 53.82 12.92
C GLY A 13 -5.80 52.97 11.84
N PHE A 14 -5.02 52.65 10.81
CA PHE A 14 -5.43 51.69 9.77
C PHE A 14 -5.30 50.30 10.34
N THR A 15 -6.40 49.76 10.87
CA THR A 15 -6.48 48.39 11.33
C THR A 15 -6.60 47.46 10.12
N MET A 16 -5.49 46.90 9.70
CA MET A 16 -5.41 45.89 8.65
C MET A 16 -5.89 44.54 9.19
N CYS A 17 -7.18 44.22 8.96
CA CYS A 17 -7.73 42.87 9.19
C CYS A 17 -7.06 41.87 8.26
N LEU A 18 -6.10 41.11 8.79
CA LEU A 18 -5.62 39.87 8.14
C LEU A 18 -6.73 38.81 8.20
N PHE A 19 -7.48 38.64 7.13
CA PHE A 19 -8.27 37.45 6.90
C PHE A 19 -7.34 36.29 6.65
N ALA A 20 -7.07 35.49 7.68
CA ALA A 20 -6.47 34.19 7.52
C ALA A 20 -7.48 33.29 6.78
N VAL A 21 -7.31 33.14 5.49
CA VAL A 21 -8.03 32.14 4.69
C VAL A 21 -7.46 30.79 5.08
N SER A 22 -8.07 30.14 6.07
CA SER A 22 -7.84 28.72 6.34
C SER A 22 -8.39 27.93 5.16
N GLY A 23 -7.56 27.76 4.14
CA GLY A 23 -7.85 26.83 3.07
C GLY A 23 -7.93 25.42 3.66
N CYS A 24 -9.15 24.85 3.79
CA CYS A 24 -9.34 23.44 3.96
C CYS A 24 -8.65 22.76 2.78
N LYS A 25 -7.50 22.15 3.04
CA LYS A 25 -6.95 21.14 2.13
C LYS A 25 -7.89 19.94 2.20
N THR A 26 -8.91 19.94 1.37
CA THR A 26 -9.52 18.68 0.96
C THR A 26 -8.39 17.88 0.30
N SER A 27 -7.87 16.90 1.01
CA SER A 27 -7.03 15.88 0.39
C SER A 27 -7.94 15.13 -0.57
N VAL A 28 -8.02 15.60 -1.78
CA VAL A 28 -8.41 14.77 -2.91
C VAL A 28 -7.45 13.58 -2.82
N ASN A 29 -7.97 12.34 -2.77
CA ASN A 29 -7.19 11.15 -2.98
C ASN A 29 -6.48 11.29 -4.33
N SER A 30 -5.37 12.03 -4.32
CA SER A 30 -4.39 11.90 -5.39
C SER A 30 -3.94 10.45 -5.28
N ILE A 31 -4.19 9.69 -6.32
CA ILE A 31 -3.49 8.44 -6.58
C ILE A 31 -2.03 8.77 -6.29
N GLU A 32 -1.51 8.24 -5.18
CA GLU A 32 -0.10 8.41 -4.88
C GLU A 32 0.64 7.95 -6.11
N ASN A 33 1.40 8.86 -6.69
CA ASN A 33 2.20 8.57 -7.86
C ASN A 33 2.95 7.28 -7.60
N ALA A 34 2.78 6.31 -8.48
CA ALA A 34 3.49 5.04 -8.40
C ALA A 34 4.95 5.34 -8.06
N GLN A 35 5.40 4.91 -6.88
CA GLN A 35 6.74 5.22 -6.40
C GLN A 35 7.73 4.81 -7.48
N LYS A 36 8.62 5.73 -7.82
CA LYS A 36 9.68 5.46 -8.81
C LYS A 36 10.38 4.17 -8.42
N SER A 37 10.61 3.29 -9.37
CA SER A 37 11.16 1.93 -9.20
C SER A 37 12.43 1.83 -8.33
N GLY A 38 13.11 2.93 -8.05
CA GLY A 38 14.30 3.00 -7.20
C GLY A 38 14.05 3.28 -5.71
N GLN A 39 12.80 3.47 -5.27
CA GLN A 39 12.45 3.81 -3.88
C GLN A 39 11.40 2.86 -3.27
N ARG A 40 11.29 1.65 -3.79
CA ARG A 40 10.35 0.66 -3.26
C ARG A 40 10.76 0.27 -1.85
N GLN A 41 9.92 0.59 -0.88
CA GLN A 41 10.10 0.15 0.50
C GLN A 41 9.62 -1.29 0.62
N MET A 42 10.46 -2.13 1.22
CA MET A 42 10.04 -3.47 1.62
C MET A 42 9.01 -3.35 2.72
N ILE A 43 7.90 -4.07 2.57
CA ILE A 43 6.82 -4.10 3.57
C ILE A 43 6.80 -5.46 4.29
N SER A 44 6.11 -5.50 5.41
CA SER A 44 5.80 -6.74 6.12
C SER A 44 4.29 -6.85 6.30
N ASP A 45 3.70 -7.89 5.76
CA ASP A 45 2.29 -8.22 5.94
C ASP A 45 2.19 -9.61 6.57
N GLN A 46 1.46 -9.75 7.68
CA GLN A 46 1.31 -11.02 8.39
C GLN A 46 0.57 -12.09 7.59
N ARG A 47 -0.14 -11.69 6.55
CA ARG A 47 -0.83 -12.61 5.62
C ARG A 47 0.10 -13.22 4.58
N VAL A 48 1.32 -12.67 4.45
CA VAL A 48 2.35 -13.16 3.54
C VAL A 48 3.41 -13.89 4.35
N ILE A 49 3.42 -15.20 4.28
CA ILE A 49 4.40 -16.06 4.96
C ILE A 49 5.44 -16.49 3.94
N THR A 50 6.69 -16.12 4.19
CA THR A 50 7.81 -16.49 3.34
C THR A 50 8.77 -17.36 4.15
N ASP A 51 9.23 -18.46 3.55
CA ASP A 51 10.30 -19.28 4.09
C ASP A 51 11.54 -18.44 4.43
N GLY A 52 12.23 -18.81 5.50
CA GLY A 52 13.40 -18.06 6.01
C GLY A 52 14.56 -17.99 5.02
N SER A 53 14.76 -18.99 4.17
CA SER A 53 15.79 -18.99 3.13
C SER A 53 15.38 -18.10 1.94
N LEU A 54 14.15 -18.23 1.49
CA LEU A 54 13.61 -17.39 0.42
C LEU A 54 13.54 -15.91 0.81
N LYS A 55 13.18 -15.60 2.07
CA LYS A 55 13.13 -14.23 2.60
C LYS A 55 14.45 -13.48 2.50
N LYS A 56 15.59 -14.18 2.43
CA LYS A 56 16.92 -13.57 2.23
C LYS A 56 17.16 -13.15 0.78
N LYS A 57 16.39 -13.67 -0.16
CA LYS A 57 16.52 -13.45 -1.61
C LYS A 57 15.38 -12.60 -2.17
N VAL A 58 14.16 -12.86 -1.70
CA VAL A 58 12.94 -12.26 -2.23
C VAL A 58 12.24 -11.48 -1.11
N SER A 59 11.97 -10.23 -1.40
CA SER A 59 11.31 -9.29 -0.49
C SER A 59 9.88 -9.00 -0.95
N LEU A 60 8.98 -8.85 0.02
CA LEU A 60 7.63 -8.36 -0.23
C LEU A 60 7.68 -6.84 -0.43
N VAL A 61 7.10 -6.36 -1.53
CA VAL A 61 7.05 -4.94 -1.89
C VAL A 61 5.64 -4.39 -1.76
N GLY A 62 4.63 -5.17 -2.16
CA GLY A 62 3.25 -4.73 -2.13
C GLY A 62 2.25 -5.85 -1.93
N VAL A 63 1.14 -5.52 -1.28
CA VAL A 63 -0.05 -6.37 -1.16
C VAL A 63 -1.26 -5.53 -1.55
N ASN A 64 -1.87 -5.86 -2.67
CA ASN A 64 -3.05 -5.20 -3.17
C ASN A 64 -4.25 -6.14 -3.12
N GLN A 65 -5.40 -5.62 -2.77
CA GLN A 65 -6.64 -6.38 -2.79
C GLN A 65 -7.79 -5.55 -3.35
N SER A 66 -8.69 -6.20 -4.05
CA SER A 66 -9.87 -5.59 -4.63
C SER A 66 -11.01 -6.60 -4.70
N MET A 67 -12.22 -6.12 -4.98
CA MET A 67 -13.35 -6.99 -5.29
C MET A 67 -13.58 -6.97 -6.80
N THR A 68 -13.72 -8.14 -7.39
CA THR A 68 -14.15 -8.25 -8.79
C THR A 68 -15.62 -7.79 -8.94
N PRO A 69 -16.09 -7.46 -10.15
CA PRO A 69 -17.51 -7.15 -10.38
C PRO A 69 -18.47 -8.26 -9.93
N GLY A 70 -18.02 -9.51 -9.88
CA GLY A 70 -18.77 -10.65 -9.36
C GLY A 70 -18.73 -10.81 -7.84
N GLY A 71 -18.09 -9.90 -7.11
CA GLY A 71 -18.00 -9.95 -5.64
C GLY A 71 -16.96 -10.93 -5.08
N PHE A 72 -16.02 -11.40 -5.90
CA PHE A 72 -14.93 -12.24 -5.47
C PHE A 72 -13.74 -11.39 -5.00
N LEU A 73 -13.09 -11.78 -3.92
CA LEU A 73 -11.86 -11.15 -3.46
C LEU A 73 -10.72 -11.48 -4.44
N GLN A 74 -10.08 -10.45 -4.96
CA GLN A 74 -8.88 -10.55 -5.78
C GLN A 74 -7.70 -9.98 -5.03
N VAL A 75 -6.58 -10.71 -5.06
CA VAL A 75 -5.34 -10.35 -4.36
C VAL A 75 -4.19 -10.33 -5.35
N GLN A 76 -3.30 -9.37 -5.20
CA GLN A 76 -2.05 -9.27 -5.93
C GLN A 76 -0.91 -9.01 -4.95
N ILE A 77 0.12 -9.82 -5.05
CA ILE A 77 1.35 -9.73 -4.24
C ILE A 77 2.47 -9.26 -5.17
N GLU A 78 3.19 -8.24 -4.76
CA GLU A 78 4.39 -7.77 -5.47
C GLU A 78 5.64 -8.23 -4.72
N LEU A 79 6.50 -8.96 -5.41
CA LEU A 79 7.76 -9.49 -4.92
C LEU A 79 8.92 -8.86 -5.68
N LEU A 80 10.04 -8.66 -4.99
CA LEU A 80 11.31 -8.21 -5.57
C LEU A 80 12.41 -9.20 -5.22
N ASN A 81 13.11 -9.74 -6.21
CA ASN A 81 14.34 -10.48 -5.97
C ASN A 81 15.49 -9.49 -5.78
N THR A 82 15.97 -9.39 -4.54
CA THR A 82 17.04 -8.46 -4.17
C THR A 82 18.45 -8.98 -4.46
N THR A 83 18.56 -10.21 -4.98
CA THR A 83 19.84 -10.83 -5.35
C THR A 83 20.10 -10.67 -6.86
N HIS A 84 21.28 -11.12 -7.30
CA HIS A 84 21.62 -11.19 -8.73
C HIS A 84 21.36 -12.58 -9.33
N SER A 85 20.82 -13.51 -8.55
CA SER A 85 20.62 -14.89 -8.95
C SER A 85 19.13 -15.22 -9.08
N LEU A 86 18.81 -16.20 -9.91
CA LEU A 86 17.47 -16.74 -10.02
C LEU A 86 17.01 -17.32 -8.65
N ALA A 87 15.85 -16.92 -8.20
CA ALA A 87 15.15 -17.51 -7.05
C ALA A 87 13.99 -18.39 -7.56
N ARG A 88 13.94 -19.65 -7.12
CA ARG A 88 12.85 -20.60 -7.39
C ARG A 88 12.06 -20.82 -6.13
N PHE A 89 10.74 -20.88 -6.25
CA PHE A 89 9.84 -21.08 -5.12
C PHE A 89 8.52 -21.71 -5.57
N SER A 90 7.77 -22.21 -4.63
CA SER A 90 6.35 -22.55 -4.81
C SER A 90 5.51 -21.66 -3.93
N TYR A 91 4.27 -21.45 -4.30
CA TYR A 91 3.33 -20.70 -3.48
C TYR A 91 1.92 -21.29 -3.54
N HIS A 92 1.12 -20.98 -2.50
CA HIS A 92 -0.32 -21.25 -2.51
C HIS A 92 -1.07 -20.19 -1.69
N PHE A 93 -2.35 -19.98 -2.05
CA PHE A 93 -3.27 -19.12 -1.32
C PHE A 93 -4.19 -19.95 -0.44
N GLU A 94 -4.39 -19.49 0.79
CA GLU A 94 -5.42 -19.96 1.73
C GLU A 94 -6.46 -18.83 1.85
N TRP A 95 -7.73 -19.20 1.84
CA TRP A 95 -8.84 -18.23 1.86
C TRP A 95 -9.64 -18.37 3.14
N PHE A 96 -10.10 -17.25 3.68
CA PHE A 96 -10.82 -17.19 4.95
C PHE A 96 -12.14 -16.43 4.78
N ASP A 97 -13.16 -16.80 5.57
CA ASP A 97 -14.41 -16.07 5.66
C ASP A 97 -14.30 -14.84 6.60
N ALA A 98 -15.43 -14.13 6.79
CA ALA A 98 -15.48 -12.97 7.67
C ALA A 98 -15.25 -13.29 9.16
N ASN A 99 -15.35 -14.54 9.55
CA ASN A 99 -15.12 -15.01 10.93
C ASN A 99 -13.69 -15.53 11.13
N GLY A 100 -12.84 -15.48 10.09
CA GLY A 100 -11.49 -16.02 10.11
C GLY A 100 -11.42 -17.54 9.95
N MET A 101 -12.52 -18.19 9.57
CA MET A 101 -12.53 -19.62 9.30
C MET A 101 -11.95 -19.89 7.92
N GLN A 102 -10.97 -20.78 7.86
CA GLN A 102 -10.41 -21.22 6.58
C GLN A 102 -11.47 -21.98 5.78
N LEU A 103 -11.69 -21.51 4.58
CA LEU A 103 -12.54 -22.21 3.64
C LEU A 103 -11.74 -23.35 3.03
N ASN A 104 -12.17 -24.59 3.33
CA ASN A 104 -11.56 -25.79 2.79
C ASN A 104 -11.78 -25.85 1.28
N SER A 105 -10.87 -25.24 0.56
CA SER A 105 -10.59 -25.62 -0.81
C SER A 105 -9.85 -26.93 -0.77
N LEU A 106 -10.21 -27.86 -1.64
CA LEU A 106 -9.39 -29.05 -1.97
C LEU A 106 -7.93 -28.62 -1.91
N THR A 107 -7.10 -29.35 -1.18
CA THR A 107 -5.68 -29.08 -0.85
C THR A 107 -5.06 -28.05 -1.81
N PRO A 108 -4.69 -26.86 -1.36
CA PRO A 108 -4.19 -25.85 -2.27
C PRO A 108 -2.95 -26.41 -2.99
N ALA A 109 -3.08 -26.60 -4.30
CA ALA A 109 -1.96 -27.05 -5.09
C ALA A 109 -0.85 -26.01 -5.00
N GLU A 110 0.36 -26.44 -4.65
CA GLU A 110 1.52 -25.56 -4.71
C GLU A 110 1.82 -25.21 -6.17
N ILE A 111 1.92 -23.94 -6.47
CA ILE A 111 2.20 -23.43 -7.81
C ILE A 111 3.69 -23.11 -7.85
N PRO A 112 4.50 -23.83 -8.65
CA PRO A 112 5.91 -23.51 -8.80
C PRO A 112 6.09 -22.24 -9.62
N ASP A 113 7.05 -21.42 -9.24
CA ASP A 113 7.37 -20.17 -9.92
C ASP A 113 8.84 -19.77 -9.70
N GLN A 114 9.28 -18.73 -10.39
CA GLN A 114 10.63 -18.20 -10.28
C GLN A 114 10.68 -16.70 -10.60
N ILE A 115 11.72 -16.05 -10.07
CA ILE A 115 11.98 -14.63 -10.29
C ILE A 115 13.46 -14.40 -10.53
N GLN A 116 13.80 -13.70 -11.61
CA GLN A 116 15.18 -13.39 -11.96
C GLN A 116 15.81 -12.44 -10.96
N GLY A 117 17.14 -12.41 -10.91
CA GLY A 117 17.86 -11.48 -10.06
C GLY A 117 17.56 -10.02 -10.43
N GLY A 118 17.17 -9.22 -9.41
CA GLY A 118 16.85 -7.80 -9.60
C GLY A 118 15.48 -7.52 -10.22
N GLU A 119 14.66 -8.55 -10.50
CA GLU A 119 13.32 -8.38 -11.08
C GLU A 119 12.24 -8.22 -10.02
N ASP A 120 11.18 -7.50 -10.41
CA ASP A 120 9.89 -7.50 -9.73
C ASP A 120 8.95 -8.52 -10.35
N LYS A 121 8.11 -9.13 -9.52
CA LYS A 121 7.10 -10.06 -9.98
C LYS A 121 5.78 -9.86 -9.26
N PHE A 122 4.70 -9.86 -10.03
CA PHE A 122 3.34 -9.82 -9.52
C PHE A 122 2.72 -11.21 -9.57
N ILE A 123 2.22 -11.66 -8.41
CA ILE A 123 1.47 -12.91 -8.25
C ILE A 123 0.05 -12.54 -7.88
N SER A 124 -0.91 -12.99 -8.67
CA SER A 124 -2.32 -12.65 -8.47
C SER A 124 -3.16 -13.91 -8.31
N SER A 125 -4.19 -13.84 -7.48
CA SER A 125 -5.19 -14.89 -7.32
C SER A 125 -6.56 -14.30 -7.06
N VAL A 126 -7.60 -15.06 -7.43
CA VAL A 126 -8.99 -14.71 -7.15
C VAL A 126 -9.57 -15.78 -6.26
N ALA A 127 -10.28 -15.37 -5.22
CA ALA A 127 -10.95 -16.27 -4.29
C ALA A 127 -11.97 -17.17 -5.00
N PRO A 128 -12.11 -18.44 -4.61
CA PRO A 128 -13.01 -19.39 -5.26
C PRO A 128 -14.49 -19.08 -5.02
N THR A 129 -14.81 -18.32 -3.99
CA THR A 129 -16.19 -17.96 -3.62
C THR A 129 -16.29 -16.52 -3.13
N THR A 130 -17.48 -15.94 -3.17
CA THR A 130 -17.77 -14.59 -2.67
C THR A 130 -17.80 -14.48 -1.14
N ILE A 131 -17.80 -15.64 -0.43
CA ILE A 131 -17.75 -15.69 1.05
C ILE A 131 -16.35 -15.36 1.56
N CYS A 132 -15.32 -15.52 0.73
CA CYS A 132 -13.94 -15.19 1.08
C CYS A 132 -13.83 -13.68 1.32
N LYS A 133 -13.27 -13.33 2.49
CA LYS A 133 -13.07 -11.93 2.92
C LYS A 133 -11.63 -11.63 3.26
N ASP A 134 -10.83 -12.67 3.48
CA ASP A 134 -9.41 -12.54 3.80
C ASP A 134 -8.62 -13.69 3.18
N PHE A 135 -7.30 -13.57 3.18
CA PHE A 135 -6.39 -14.53 2.57
C PHE A 135 -5.12 -14.69 3.39
N ARG A 136 -4.41 -15.76 3.12
CA ARG A 136 -3.01 -15.96 3.48
C ARG A 136 -2.30 -16.55 2.27
N VAL A 137 -1.09 -16.10 1.99
CA VAL A 137 -0.23 -16.71 0.97
C VAL A 137 1.04 -17.22 1.62
N LYS A 138 1.48 -18.39 1.21
CA LYS A 138 2.73 -19.00 1.66
C LYS A 138 3.66 -19.16 0.47
N PHE A 139 4.92 -18.76 0.67
CA PHE A 139 6.01 -18.92 -0.29
C PHE A 139 7.08 -19.82 0.31
N ILE A 140 7.48 -20.83 -0.43
CA ILE A 140 8.42 -21.88 -0.01
C ILE A 140 9.51 -21.97 -1.06
N GLU A 141 10.78 -21.93 -0.66
CA GLU A 141 11.91 -22.10 -1.56
C GLU A 141 11.98 -23.54 -2.09
N ASN A 142 12.26 -23.69 -3.38
CA ASN A 142 12.45 -25.00 -4.06
C ASN A 142 13.93 -25.33 -4.24
#